data_40497910446d13da55091226a88cdfd0
#
_entry.id   40497910446d13da55091226a88cdfd0
#
_cell.length_a   1.000
_cell.length_b   1.000
_cell.length_c   1.000
_cell.angle_alpha   90.00
_cell.angle_beta   90.00
_cell.angle_gamma   90.00
#
_symmetry.space_group_name_H-M   'P 1'
#
loop_
_entity.id
_entity.type
_entity.pdbx_description
1 polymer ?
#
loop_
_entity_poly.entity_id
_entity_poly.type
_entity_poly.pdbx_seq_one_letter_code
_entity_poly.pdbx_strand_id
1 'polypeptide(L)'
;MSDTPRKRIVIAEDDPAISTMLNKVLSQFYEVVVTHDGMAALAVAGKPPAPDLLLLDVMMPGMDGHSVAAAARQLPGLKSIPIIFLTAKTGPSEVIKGIQSGARHYITNPFKIDDLVLRVKKTLGG
;
A
#
# COMPACT_ATOMS: atom_id res chain seq x y z
N MET A 1 -7.50 21.65 -18.27
CA MET A 1 -7.58 20.84 -17.05
C MET A 1 -8.07 19.43 -17.37
N SER A 2 -7.42 18.46 -16.85
CA SER A 2 -7.83 17.07 -17.10
C SER A 2 -9.03 16.70 -16.23
N ASP A 3 -10.02 16.08 -16.85
CA ASP A 3 -11.16 15.54 -16.12
C ASP A 3 -10.94 14.10 -15.65
N THR A 4 -9.78 13.54 -15.96
CA THR A 4 -9.45 12.17 -15.55
C THR A 4 -9.26 12.11 -14.04
N PRO A 5 -10.01 11.28 -13.33
CA PRO A 5 -9.79 11.13 -11.89
C PRO A 5 -8.38 10.62 -11.61
N ARG A 6 -7.81 11.08 -10.50
CA ARG A 6 -6.53 10.57 -10.05
C ARG A 6 -6.70 9.13 -9.62
N LYS A 7 -5.65 8.35 -9.79
CA LYS A 7 -5.62 7.01 -9.23
C LYS A 7 -5.62 7.07 -7.71
N ARG A 8 -6.23 6.08 -7.09
CA ARG A 8 -6.48 6.06 -5.66
C ARG A 8 -5.57 5.05 -4.97
N ILE A 9 -4.91 5.50 -3.91
CA ILE A 9 -4.02 4.68 -3.09
C ILE A 9 -4.57 4.62 -1.68
N VAL A 10 -4.71 3.42 -1.13
CA VAL A 10 -4.99 3.22 0.29
C VAL A 10 -3.70 2.80 0.97
N ILE A 11 -3.34 3.54 2.01
CA ILE A 11 -2.11 3.30 2.78
C ILE A 11 -2.49 2.77 4.16
N ALA A 12 -1.81 1.74 4.62
CA ALA A 12 -1.87 1.29 6.01
C ALA A 12 -0.48 1.41 6.62
N GLU A 13 -0.32 2.36 7.55
CA GLU A 13 0.95 2.64 8.21
C GLU A 13 0.68 3.19 9.60
N ASP A 14 1.15 2.50 10.64
CA ASP A 14 0.90 2.91 12.02
C ASP A 14 1.87 3.97 12.55
N ASP A 15 3.03 4.16 11.92
CA ASP A 15 3.97 5.21 12.30
C ASP A 15 3.50 6.55 11.75
N PRO A 16 3.16 7.53 12.63
CA PRO A 16 2.62 8.80 12.15
C PRO A 16 3.60 9.61 11.31
N ALA A 17 4.90 9.52 11.59
CA ALA A 17 5.89 10.25 10.81
C ALA A 17 5.95 9.71 9.38
N ILE A 18 5.93 8.39 9.23
CA ILE A 18 5.97 7.76 7.91
C ILE A 18 4.66 8.00 7.16
N SER A 19 3.52 7.83 7.81
CA SER A 19 2.23 8.00 7.15
C SER A 19 2.02 9.45 6.70
N THR A 20 2.43 10.42 7.51
CA THR A 20 2.34 11.83 7.14
C THR A 20 3.21 12.15 5.93
N MET A 21 4.43 11.63 5.92
CA MET A 21 5.36 11.83 4.81
C MET A 21 4.82 11.20 3.52
N LEU A 22 4.32 9.97 3.60
CA LEU A 22 3.75 9.28 2.44
C LEU A 22 2.56 10.06 1.87
N ASN A 23 1.68 10.51 2.74
CA ASN A 23 0.52 11.29 2.33
C ASN A 23 0.94 12.56 1.62
N LYS A 24 1.89 13.30 2.19
CA LYS A 24 2.37 14.56 1.63
C LYS A 24 2.96 14.36 0.23
N VAL A 25 3.80 13.35 0.08
CA VAL A 25 4.49 13.11 -1.19
C VAL A 25 3.54 12.57 -2.25
N LEU A 26 2.77 11.55 -1.91
CA LEU A 26 1.92 10.86 -2.91
C LEU A 26 0.67 11.65 -3.26
N SER A 27 0.17 12.49 -2.36
CA SER A 27 -1.00 13.33 -2.66
C SER A 27 -0.75 14.37 -3.74
N GLN A 28 0.51 14.62 -4.08
CA GLN A 28 0.84 15.49 -5.21
C GLN A 28 0.40 14.88 -6.54
N PHE A 29 0.30 13.55 -6.61
CA PHE A 29 0.03 12.83 -7.86
C PHE A 29 -1.22 11.96 -7.82
N TYR A 30 -1.66 11.55 -6.63
CA TYR A 30 -2.73 10.56 -6.46
C TYR A 30 -3.72 11.00 -5.40
N GLU A 31 -4.89 10.38 -5.43
CA GLU A 31 -5.84 10.46 -4.33
C GLU A 31 -5.38 9.48 -3.25
N VAL A 32 -5.04 9.97 -2.07
CA VAL A 32 -4.45 9.14 -1.01
C VAL A 32 -5.39 9.08 0.19
N VAL A 33 -5.66 7.87 0.65
CA VAL A 33 -6.38 7.65 1.90
C VAL A 33 -5.43 6.95 2.87
N VAL A 34 -5.14 7.59 3.98
CA VAL A 34 -4.24 7.05 4.99
C VAL A 34 -5.05 6.39 6.08
N THR A 35 -4.65 5.17 6.43
CA THR A 35 -5.16 4.45 7.59
C THR A 35 -3.98 4.03 8.45
N HIS A 36 -4.25 3.70 9.71
CA HIS A 36 -3.18 3.43 10.66
C HIS A 36 -3.18 1.99 11.18
N ASP A 37 -4.07 1.15 10.67
CA ASP A 37 -4.09 -0.28 11.01
C ASP A 37 -4.74 -1.07 9.86
N GLY A 38 -4.57 -2.39 9.92
CA GLY A 38 -5.03 -3.26 8.86
C GLY A 38 -6.53 -3.34 8.71
N MET A 39 -7.26 -3.32 9.83
CA MET A 39 -8.73 -3.38 9.79
C MET A 39 -9.31 -2.14 9.13
N ALA A 40 -8.78 -0.97 9.46
CA ALA A 40 -9.20 0.29 8.85
C ALA A 40 -8.91 0.29 7.35
N ALA A 41 -7.74 -0.22 6.96
CA ALA A 41 -7.37 -0.29 5.55
C ALA A 41 -8.35 -1.18 4.77
N LEU A 42 -8.70 -2.34 5.30
CA LEU A 42 -9.66 -3.24 4.66
C LEU A 42 -11.05 -2.62 4.57
N ALA A 43 -11.48 -1.94 5.62
CA ALA A 43 -12.78 -1.28 5.63
C ALA A 43 -12.88 -0.22 4.54
N VAL A 44 -11.83 0.59 4.38
CA VAL A 44 -11.79 1.62 3.34
C VAL A 44 -11.67 0.99 1.96
N ALA A 45 -10.77 0.03 1.79
CA ALA A 45 -10.52 -0.59 0.49
C ALA A 45 -11.73 -1.39 -0.01
N GLY A 46 -12.52 -1.95 0.90
CA GLY A 46 -13.70 -2.72 0.54
C GLY A 46 -14.90 -1.90 0.12
N LYS A 47 -14.85 -0.57 0.29
CA LYS A 47 -15.95 0.32 -0.10
C LYS A 47 -15.64 0.96 -1.46
N PRO A 48 -16.66 1.13 -2.32
CA PRO A 48 -16.46 1.86 -3.58
C PRO A 48 -16.11 3.33 -3.33
N PRO A 49 -15.29 3.95 -4.15
CA PRO A 49 -14.53 3.31 -5.24
C PRO A 49 -13.34 2.50 -4.72
N ALA A 50 -13.07 1.39 -5.38
CA ALA A 50 -11.92 0.55 -5.01
C ALA A 50 -10.61 1.30 -5.26
N PRO A 51 -9.59 1.06 -4.44
CA PRO A 51 -8.27 1.66 -4.70
C PRO A 51 -7.61 1.02 -5.92
N ASP A 52 -6.66 1.75 -6.49
CA ASP A 52 -5.83 1.24 -7.58
C ASP A 52 -4.55 0.60 -7.06
N LEU A 53 -4.21 0.85 -5.80
CA LEU A 53 -3.01 0.33 -5.15
C LEU A 53 -3.23 0.28 -3.64
N LEU A 54 -2.74 -0.80 -3.02
CA LEU A 54 -2.59 -0.89 -1.57
C LEU A 54 -1.12 -0.76 -1.21
N LEU A 55 -0.79 0.19 -0.35
CA LEU A 55 0.55 0.40 0.18
C LEU A 55 0.52 0.06 1.67
N LEU A 56 1.11 -1.06 2.03
CA LEU A 56 0.91 -1.66 3.34
C LEU A 56 2.22 -1.81 4.10
N ASP A 57 2.25 -1.32 5.33
CA ASP A 57 3.32 -1.66 6.25
C ASP A 57 3.10 -3.10 6.72
N VAL A 58 4.16 -3.90 6.76
CA VAL A 58 4.07 -5.28 7.26
C VAL A 58 3.89 -5.30 8.77
N MET A 59 4.63 -4.45 9.48
CA MET A 59 4.67 -4.47 10.95
C MET A 59 3.65 -3.52 11.55
N MET A 60 2.44 -4.02 11.78
CA MET A 60 1.39 -3.23 12.43
C MET A 60 0.78 -4.04 13.57
N PRO A 61 0.34 -3.38 14.67
CA PRO A 61 -0.36 -4.07 15.73
C PRO A 61 -1.67 -4.69 15.23
N GLY A 62 -2.02 -5.84 15.79
CA GLY A 62 -3.22 -6.55 15.39
C GLY A 62 -3.03 -7.28 14.08
N MET A 63 -3.57 -6.75 13.00
CA MET A 63 -3.49 -7.37 11.68
C MET A 63 -2.30 -6.81 10.91
N ASP A 64 -1.30 -7.64 10.61
CA ASP A 64 -0.13 -7.20 9.86
C ASP A 64 -0.42 -7.04 8.37
N GLY A 65 0.57 -6.50 7.63
CA GLY A 65 0.38 -6.22 6.21
C GLY A 65 0.14 -7.46 5.37
N HIS A 66 0.76 -8.59 5.70
CA HIS A 66 0.52 -9.84 4.98
C HIS A 66 -0.91 -10.33 5.18
N SER A 67 -1.42 -10.20 6.38
CA SER A 67 -2.81 -10.58 6.69
C SER A 67 -3.80 -9.68 5.96
N VAL A 68 -3.51 -8.38 5.89
CA VAL A 68 -4.33 -7.44 5.11
C VAL A 68 -4.36 -7.84 3.63
N ALA A 69 -3.19 -8.15 3.07
CA ALA A 69 -3.09 -8.56 1.68
C ALA A 69 -3.90 -9.84 1.41
N ALA A 70 -3.78 -10.83 2.27
CA ALA A 70 -4.53 -12.08 2.13
C ALA A 70 -6.03 -11.85 2.18
N ALA A 71 -6.50 -11.02 3.13
CA ALA A 71 -7.91 -10.69 3.25
C ALA A 71 -8.41 -9.91 2.04
N ALA A 72 -7.61 -8.96 1.54
CA ALA A 72 -7.97 -8.17 0.37
C ALA A 72 -8.17 -9.06 -0.87
N ARG A 73 -7.34 -10.08 -1.04
CA ARG A 73 -7.47 -11.00 -2.19
C ARG A 73 -8.79 -11.77 -2.19
N GLN A 74 -9.49 -11.83 -1.04
CA GLN A 74 -10.78 -12.49 -0.94
C GLN A 74 -11.97 -11.55 -1.23
N LEU A 75 -11.72 -10.25 -1.34
CA LEU A 75 -12.78 -9.28 -1.56
C LEU A 75 -13.01 -9.04 -3.05
N PRO A 76 -14.27 -8.99 -3.50
CA PRO A 76 -14.57 -8.64 -4.89
C PRO A 76 -14.00 -7.26 -5.21
N GLY A 77 -13.42 -7.12 -6.39
CA GLY A 77 -12.83 -5.86 -6.82
C GLY A 77 -11.42 -5.62 -6.33
N LEU A 78 -10.93 -6.42 -5.36
CA LEU A 78 -9.56 -6.27 -4.83
C LEU A 78 -8.64 -7.43 -5.21
N LYS A 79 -9.15 -8.44 -5.89
CA LYS A 79 -8.36 -9.65 -6.20
C LYS A 79 -7.10 -9.37 -7.00
N SER A 80 -7.16 -8.40 -7.90
CA SER A 80 -6.06 -8.10 -8.83
C SER A 80 -5.37 -6.76 -8.52
N ILE A 81 -5.74 -6.10 -7.43
CA ILE A 81 -5.15 -4.81 -7.11
C ILE A 81 -3.69 -5.02 -6.72
N PRO A 82 -2.77 -4.23 -7.30
CA PRO A 82 -1.36 -4.33 -6.92
C PRO A 82 -1.15 -3.91 -5.47
N ILE A 83 -0.21 -4.58 -4.83
CA ILE A 83 0.15 -4.34 -3.44
C ILE A 83 1.65 -4.07 -3.37
N ILE A 84 2.01 -3.03 -2.63
CA ILE A 84 3.40 -2.74 -2.31
C ILE A 84 3.54 -2.82 -0.79
N PHE A 85 4.50 -3.61 -0.31
CA PHE A 85 4.79 -3.68 1.11
C PHE A 85 5.92 -2.74 1.49
N LEU A 86 5.74 -2.06 2.62
CA LEU A 86 6.79 -1.28 3.29
C LEU A 86 7.14 -1.99 4.58
N THR A 87 8.43 -2.21 4.85
CA THR A 87 8.79 -2.90 6.08
C THR A 87 10.24 -2.66 6.47
N ALA A 88 10.49 -2.70 7.77
CA ALA A 88 11.84 -2.77 8.31
C ALA A 88 12.40 -4.21 8.25
N LYS A 89 11.56 -5.19 7.98
CA LYS A 89 11.99 -6.59 7.91
C LYS A 89 12.54 -6.93 6.53
N THR A 90 13.76 -7.42 6.50
CA THR A 90 14.48 -7.72 5.27
C THR A 90 14.86 -9.20 5.14
N GLY A 91 14.44 -10.06 6.08
CA GLY A 91 14.80 -11.45 6.07
C GLY A 91 14.22 -12.20 4.87
N PRO A 92 14.88 -13.29 4.42
CA PRO A 92 14.38 -14.06 3.26
C PRO A 92 12.95 -14.56 3.42
N SER A 93 12.55 -14.95 4.62
CA SER A 93 11.20 -15.43 4.87
C SER A 93 10.16 -14.34 4.66
N GLU A 94 10.48 -13.10 5.00
CA GLU A 94 9.56 -11.96 4.80
C GLU A 94 9.42 -11.63 3.32
N VAL A 95 10.52 -11.69 2.58
CA VAL A 95 10.50 -11.46 1.13
C VAL A 95 9.67 -12.55 0.45
N ILE A 96 9.83 -13.81 0.85
CA ILE A 96 9.07 -14.92 0.29
C ILE A 96 7.57 -14.74 0.57
N LYS A 97 7.19 -14.33 1.79
CA LYS A 97 5.80 -14.04 2.10
C LYS A 97 5.23 -12.94 1.22
N GLY A 98 6.01 -11.91 0.97
CA GLY A 98 5.61 -10.83 0.08
C GLY A 98 5.34 -11.33 -1.34
N ILE A 99 6.24 -12.16 -1.86
CA ILE A 99 6.09 -12.75 -3.20
C ILE A 99 4.86 -13.65 -3.23
N GLN A 100 4.67 -14.50 -2.23
CA GLN A 100 3.53 -15.41 -2.17
C GLN A 100 2.19 -14.69 -2.10
N SER A 101 2.14 -13.50 -1.51
CA SER A 101 0.92 -12.70 -1.46
C SER A 101 0.67 -11.92 -2.74
N GLY A 102 1.55 -12.05 -3.75
CA GLY A 102 1.37 -11.40 -5.04
C GLY A 102 1.75 -9.93 -5.07
N ALA A 103 2.61 -9.51 -4.14
CA ALA A 103 3.05 -8.12 -4.09
C ALA A 103 3.87 -7.74 -5.31
N ARG A 104 3.67 -6.53 -5.83
CA ARG A 104 4.44 -5.99 -6.93
C ARG A 104 5.82 -5.56 -6.50
N HIS A 105 5.92 -4.96 -5.32
CA HIS A 105 7.18 -4.49 -4.77
C HIS A 105 7.21 -4.73 -3.28
N TYR A 106 8.42 -4.88 -2.77
CA TYR A 106 8.70 -5.05 -1.35
C TYR A 106 9.81 -4.05 -1.01
N ILE A 107 9.43 -2.97 -0.36
CA ILE A 107 10.33 -1.85 -0.11
C ILE A 107 10.76 -1.88 1.35
N THR A 108 12.06 -1.97 1.59
CA THR A 108 12.59 -2.03 2.95
C THR A 108 12.84 -0.64 3.51
N ASN A 109 12.48 -0.45 4.78
CA ASN A 109 12.73 0.77 5.51
C ASN A 109 14.11 0.65 6.22
N PRO A 110 15.01 1.64 6.13
CA PRO A 110 14.80 2.95 5.50
C PRO A 110 14.81 2.88 3.97
N PHE A 111 13.98 3.70 3.36
CA PHE A 111 13.89 3.78 1.91
C PHE A 111 14.08 5.22 1.45
N LYS A 112 14.43 5.38 0.18
CA LYS A 112 14.50 6.70 -0.44
C LYS A 112 13.14 7.07 -1.00
N ILE A 113 12.71 8.31 -0.75
CA ILE A 113 11.42 8.80 -1.24
C ILE A 113 11.33 8.68 -2.75
N ASP A 114 12.40 9.04 -3.45
CA ASP A 114 12.41 8.99 -4.92
C ASP A 114 12.21 7.57 -5.43
N ASP A 115 12.81 6.58 -4.76
CA ASP A 115 12.65 5.18 -5.14
C ASP A 115 11.21 4.72 -4.92
N LEU A 116 10.63 5.08 -3.78
CA LEU A 116 9.23 4.75 -3.48
C LEU A 116 8.29 5.33 -4.54
N VAL A 117 8.44 6.61 -4.84
CA VAL A 117 7.59 7.29 -5.83
C VAL A 117 7.73 6.63 -7.20
N LEU A 118 8.97 6.29 -7.59
CA LEU A 118 9.22 5.63 -8.86
C LEU A 118 8.49 4.28 -8.95
N ARG A 119 8.55 3.48 -7.88
CA ARG A 119 7.90 2.17 -7.86
C ARG A 119 6.38 2.28 -7.89
N VAL A 120 5.84 3.28 -7.19
CA VAL A 120 4.39 3.55 -7.22
C VAL A 120 3.97 3.94 -8.64
N LYS A 121 4.71 4.85 -9.27
CA LYS A 121 4.41 5.27 -10.64
C LYS A 121 4.48 4.12 -11.63
N LYS A 122 5.50 3.29 -11.52
CA LYS A 122 5.62 2.12 -12.40
C LYS A 122 4.44 1.15 -12.21
N THR A 123 4.02 0.96 -10.97
CA THR A 123 2.90 0.06 -10.67
C THR A 123 1.59 0.59 -11.21
N LEU A 124 1.38 1.90 -11.14
CA LEU A 124 0.13 2.53 -11.57
C LEU A 124 0.13 2.98 -13.04
N GLY A 125 1.23 2.77 -13.73
CA GLY A 125 1.30 3.05 -15.15
C GLY A 125 1.46 4.51 -15.51
N GLY A 126 2.03 5.24 -14.62
CA GLY A 126 2.24 6.65 -14.92
C GLY A 126 2.39 7.52 -13.73
#